data_9acb459db8b4d7f73320297ade394d00
#
_entry.id   9acb459db8b4d7f73320297ade394d00
#
_cell.length_a   1.000
_cell.length_b   1.000
_cell.length_c   1.000
_cell.angle_alpha   90.00
_cell.angle_beta   90.00
_cell.angle_gamma   90.00
#
_symmetry.space_group_name_H-M   'P 1'
#
loop_
_entity.id
_entity.type
_entity.pdbx_description
1 polymer ?
#
loop_
_entity_poly.entity_id
_entity_poly.type
_entity_poly.pdbx_seq_one_letter_code
_entity_poly.pdbx_strand_id
1 'polypeptide(L)'
;MLFQKSKIDSSVKDSLVDFGMVCTDIPFMPYGETKELPKRDWADEDGEDTYIPDRIPLLAFDWEIGMGYKGDLSTAQGALKTFTDYLTGKDGSGAELKVYSQFTGIGRKGIYFKGISDFDFFKTNIDEVVTFKLKLRVTDPTTDVVLAKE
;
A
#
# COMPACT_ATOMS: atom_id res chain seq x y z
N MET A 1 10.30 0.69 2.86
CA MET A 1 8.99 1.30 3.19
C MET A 1 8.76 1.25 4.68
N LEU A 2 8.13 2.28 5.19
CA LEU A 2 7.83 2.41 6.61
C LEU A 2 6.35 2.17 6.86
N PHE A 3 6.06 1.41 7.91
CA PHE A 3 4.71 1.06 8.34
C PHE A 3 4.52 1.45 9.80
N GLN A 4 3.34 1.93 10.13
CA GLN A 4 2.96 2.24 11.50
C GLN A 4 1.53 1.81 11.75
N LYS A 5 1.27 1.24 12.92
CA LYS A 5 -0.10 0.92 13.34
C LYS A 5 -0.81 2.15 13.89
N SER A 6 -2.10 2.21 13.67
CA SER A 6 -2.90 3.38 14.08
C SER A 6 -3.37 3.33 15.53
N LYS A 7 -3.47 2.14 16.13
CA LYS A 7 -4.17 2.00 17.43
C LYS A 7 -3.35 1.43 18.57
N ILE A 8 -2.55 0.38 18.40
CA ILE A 8 -2.00 -0.36 19.52
C ILE A 8 -0.50 -0.15 19.69
N ASP A 9 0.26 -0.44 18.70
CA ASP A 9 1.72 -0.25 18.71
C ASP A 9 2.10 0.80 17.67
N SER A 10 2.40 2.01 18.13
CA SER A 10 2.73 3.13 17.25
C SER A 10 4.19 3.15 16.80
N SER A 11 4.96 2.11 17.09
CA SER A 11 6.34 2.03 16.61
C SER A 11 6.39 1.91 15.09
N VAL A 12 7.30 2.65 14.48
CA VAL A 12 7.50 2.61 13.03
C VAL A 12 8.35 1.39 12.68
N LYS A 13 7.83 0.55 11.79
CA LYS A 13 8.53 -0.62 11.28
C LYS A 13 9.04 -0.37 9.87
N ASP A 14 10.25 -0.78 9.60
CA ASP A 14 10.82 -0.76 8.24
C ASP A 14 10.65 -2.14 7.61
N SER A 15 10.12 -2.20 6.41
CA SER A 15 9.89 -3.47 5.71
C SER A 15 11.20 -4.26 5.52
N LEU A 16 12.30 -3.57 5.25
CA LEU A 16 13.60 -4.22 5.06
C LEU A 16 14.23 -4.65 6.39
N VAL A 17 14.32 -3.73 7.35
CA VAL A 17 15.05 -3.98 8.61
C VAL A 17 14.29 -4.95 9.52
N ASP A 18 12.98 -4.79 9.64
CA ASP A 18 12.16 -5.57 10.56
C ASP A 18 11.62 -6.87 9.96
N PHE A 19 11.43 -6.92 8.64
CA PHE A 19 10.80 -8.06 7.95
C PHE A 19 11.62 -8.65 6.81
N GLY A 20 12.71 -8.01 6.41
CA GLY A 20 13.55 -8.46 5.30
C GLY A 20 12.92 -8.25 3.91
N MET A 21 11.91 -7.41 3.80
CA MET A 21 11.20 -7.15 2.55
C MET A 21 11.68 -5.86 1.90
N VAL A 22 12.21 -5.97 0.69
CA VAL A 22 12.70 -4.83 -0.09
C VAL A 22 11.60 -4.36 -1.03
N CYS A 23 11.40 -3.06 -1.14
CA CYS A 23 10.51 -2.50 -2.14
C CYS A 23 11.21 -2.49 -3.51
N THR A 24 10.64 -3.19 -4.49
CA THR A 24 11.20 -3.31 -5.83
C THR A 24 10.52 -2.41 -6.86
N ASP A 25 9.25 -2.11 -6.64
CA ASP A 25 8.45 -1.28 -7.53
C ASP A 25 7.34 -0.58 -6.73
N ILE A 26 7.14 0.69 -7.00
CA ILE A 26 6.11 1.49 -6.34
C ILE A 26 5.57 2.55 -7.30
N PRO A 27 4.24 2.76 -7.37
CA PRO A 27 3.68 3.86 -8.13
C PRO A 27 4.21 5.20 -7.63
N PHE A 28 4.61 6.05 -8.55
CA PHE A 28 5.15 7.37 -8.21
C PHE A 28 4.10 8.26 -7.54
N MET A 29 2.86 8.20 -8.02
CA MET A 29 1.75 8.98 -7.46
C MET A 29 0.57 8.07 -7.11
N PRO A 30 0.44 7.65 -5.85
CA PRO A 30 -0.68 6.84 -5.41
C PRO A 30 -1.90 7.73 -5.13
N TYR A 31 -2.63 8.10 -6.18
CA TYR A 31 -3.88 8.84 -6.08
C TYR A 31 -5.06 8.00 -6.56
N GLY A 32 -6.20 8.22 -5.93
CA GLY A 32 -7.47 7.69 -6.39
C GLY A 32 -8.05 8.50 -7.55
N GLU A 33 -8.99 7.91 -8.25
CA GLU A 33 -9.81 8.63 -9.23
C GLU A 33 -10.81 9.54 -8.51
N THR A 34 -11.37 10.50 -9.24
CA THR A 34 -12.41 11.37 -8.71
C THR A 34 -13.72 10.62 -8.55
N LYS A 35 -14.50 10.99 -7.54
CA LYS A 35 -15.87 10.49 -7.40
C LYS A 35 -16.72 10.99 -8.55
N GLU A 36 -17.69 10.17 -8.92
CA GLU A 36 -18.67 10.57 -9.93
C GLU A 36 -19.51 11.74 -9.41
N LEU A 37 -19.65 12.77 -10.25
CA LEU A 37 -20.43 13.95 -9.92
C LEU A 37 -21.89 13.76 -10.35
N PRO A 38 -22.87 14.33 -9.62
CA PRO A 38 -24.26 14.34 -10.06
C PRO A 38 -24.39 15.06 -11.39
N LYS A 39 -25.02 14.39 -12.36
CA LYS A 39 -25.14 14.94 -13.71
C LYS A 39 -26.44 14.52 -14.37
N ARG A 40 -26.86 15.31 -15.37
CA ARG A 40 -27.92 14.98 -16.30
C ARG A 40 -27.43 15.17 -17.72
N ASP A 41 -27.71 14.21 -18.56
CA ASP A 41 -27.36 14.22 -19.98
C ASP A 41 -28.66 14.28 -20.79
N TRP A 42 -28.91 15.44 -21.40
CA TRP A 42 -30.12 15.69 -22.18
C TRP A 42 -29.85 15.44 -23.65
N ALA A 43 -30.66 14.61 -24.27
CA ALA A 43 -30.45 14.18 -25.66
C ALA A 43 -30.53 15.30 -26.70
N ASP A 44 -31.20 16.42 -26.38
CA ASP A 44 -31.42 17.59 -27.25
C ASP A 44 -30.47 18.76 -26.96
N GLU A 45 -29.55 18.60 -26.03
CA GLU A 45 -28.60 19.64 -25.66
C GLU A 45 -27.15 19.14 -25.86
N ASP A 46 -26.26 20.08 -26.17
CA ASP A 46 -24.83 19.78 -26.24
C ASP A 46 -24.24 19.62 -24.82
N GLY A 47 -23.42 18.59 -24.64
CA GLY A 47 -22.76 18.34 -23.36
C GLY A 47 -23.69 17.74 -22.32
N GLU A 48 -23.41 18.05 -21.07
CA GLU A 48 -24.17 17.57 -19.92
C GLU A 48 -24.30 18.63 -18.84
N ASP A 49 -25.38 18.56 -18.07
CA ASP A 49 -25.55 19.38 -16.86
C ASP A 49 -24.93 18.65 -15.66
N THR A 50 -23.75 19.10 -15.24
CA THR A 50 -23.02 18.50 -14.13
C THR A 50 -22.90 19.48 -12.98
N TYR A 51 -23.22 19.03 -11.77
CA TYR A 51 -22.92 19.80 -10.56
C TYR A 51 -21.43 19.69 -10.28
N ILE A 52 -20.71 20.81 -10.41
CA ILE A 52 -19.28 20.89 -10.15
C ILE A 52 -19.05 21.57 -8.80
N PRO A 53 -18.63 20.82 -7.75
CA PRO A 53 -18.32 21.40 -6.46
C PRO A 53 -17.03 22.20 -6.50
N ASP A 54 -16.77 23.03 -5.48
CA ASP A 54 -15.52 23.77 -5.36
C ASP A 54 -14.29 22.86 -5.27
N ARG A 55 -14.48 21.66 -4.74
CA ARG A 55 -13.46 20.62 -4.70
C ARG A 55 -14.08 19.29 -5.11
N ILE A 56 -13.45 18.62 -6.06
CA ILE A 56 -13.87 17.29 -6.50
C ILE A 56 -13.28 16.25 -5.53
N PRO A 57 -14.12 15.48 -4.82
CA PRO A 57 -13.63 14.46 -3.90
C PRO A 57 -13.03 13.27 -4.65
N LEU A 58 -12.07 12.61 -4.01
CA LEU A 58 -11.39 11.44 -4.56
C LEU A 58 -11.97 10.15 -3.99
N LEU A 59 -11.90 9.10 -4.80
CA LEU A 59 -12.24 7.74 -4.37
C LEU A 59 -11.09 7.12 -3.56
N ALA A 60 -11.43 6.17 -2.70
CA ALA A 60 -10.46 5.22 -2.19
C ALA A 60 -9.82 4.45 -3.36
N PHE A 61 -8.58 4.01 -3.20
CA PHE A 61 -7.86 3.32 -4.26
C PHE A 61 -7.04 2.15 -3.72
N ASP A 62 -6.68 1.25 -4.62
CA ASP A 62 -5.77 0.16 -4.33
C ASP A 62 -4.33 0.60 -4.59
N TRP A 63 -3.45 0.34 -3.63
CA TRP A 63 -2.03 0.61 -3.74
C TRP A 63 -1.30 -0.72 -3.90
N GLU A 64 -0.79 -0.96 -5.08
CA GLU A 64 -0.01 -2.16 -5.39
C GLU A 64 1.48 -1.83 -5.33
N ILE A 65 2.20 -2.57 -4.53
CA ILE A 65 3.62 -2.35 -4.28
C ILE A 65 4.36 -3.64 -4.58
N GLY A 66 5.35 -3.57 -5.46
CA GLY A 66 6.27 -4.68 -5.69
C GLY A 66 7.25 -4.80 -4.55
N MET A 67 7.38 -6.00 -4.01
CA MET A 67 8.30 -6.31 -2.93
C MET A 67 9.11 -7.57 -3.24
N GLY A 68 10.24 -7.71 -2.58
CA GLY A 68 11.09 -8.86 -2.72
C GLY A 68 11.70 -9.29 -1.38
N TYR A 69 11.91 -10.58 -1.23
CA TYR A 69 12.67 -11.16 -0.13
C TYR A 69 13.92 -11.79 -0.70
N LYS A 70 15.08 -11.35 -0.20
CA LYS A 70 16.38 -11.90 -0.55
C LYS A 70 16.91 -12.71 0.63
N GLY A 71 17.17 -13.97 0.40
CA GLY A 71 17.67 -14.86 1.43
C GLY A 71 17.42 -16.31 1.07
N ASP A 72 17.56 -17.19 2.04
CA ASP A 72 17.29 -18.61 1.86
C ASP A 72 15.80 -18.86 1.66
N LEU A 73 15.41 -19.56 0.59
CA LEU A 73 14.02 -19.90 0.31
C LEU A 73 13.38 -20.73 1.44
N SER A 74 14.17 -21.48 2.20
CA SER A 74 13.67 -22.23 3.34
C SER A 74 13.12 -21.32 4.46
N THR A 75 13.62 -20.09 4.57
CA THR A 75 13.17 -19.10 5.56
C THR A 75 12.16 -18.11 5.02
N ALA A 76 11.94 -18.08 3.70
CA ALA A 76 11.06 -17.11 3.05
C ALA A 76 9.60 -17.23 3.53
N GLN A 77 9.10 -18.44 3.70
CA GLN A 77 7.74 -18.68 4.18
C GLN A 77 7.51 -18.12 5.59
N GLY A 78 8.47 -18.32 6.48
CA GLY A 78 8.41 -17.78 7.84
C GLY A 78 8.45 -16.25 7.86
N ALA A 79 9.31 -15.65 7.05
CA ALA A 79 9.42 -14.19 6.92
C ALA A 79 8.14 -13.58 6.34
N LEU A 80 7.56 -14.18 5.30
CA LEU A 80 6.29 -13.75 4.71
C LEU A 80 5.14 -13.89 5.70
N LYS A 81 5.09 -14.98 6.46
CA LYS A 81 4.07 -15.17 7.48
C LYS A 81 4.15 -14.11 8.56
N THR A 82 5.34 -13.80 9.06
CA THR A 82 5.53 -12.74 10.06
C THR A 82 5.10 -11.39 9.53
N PHE A 83 5.44 -11.09 8.30
CA PHE A 83 5.05 -9.84 7.66
C PHE A 83 3.54 -9.73 7.45
N THR A 84 2.90 -10.78 6.95
CA THR A 84 1.44 -10.79 6.77
C THR A 84 0.68 -10.79 8.09
N ASP A 85 1.18 -11.46 9.12
CA ASP A 85 0.57 -11.41 10.45
C ASP A 85 0.62 -10.00 11.03
N TYR A 86 1.72 -9.27 10.81
CA TYR A 86 1.80 -7.86 11.16
C TYR A 86 0.79 -7.03 10.37
N LEU A 87 0.73 -7.18 9.05
CA LEU A 87 -0.16 -6.37 8.20
C LEU A 87 -1.64 -6.61 8.48
N THR A 88 -2.02 -7.85 8.75
CA THR A 88 -3.42 -8.20 9.03
C THR A 88 -3.86 -7.95 10.46
N GLY A 89 -2.92 -7.72 11.36
CA GLY A 89 -3.21 -7.59 12.78
C GLY A 89 -3.38 -8.91 13.53
N LYS A 90 -3.02 -10.03 12.91
CA LYS A 90 -3.10 -11.35 13.55
C LYS A 90 -2.15 -11.46 14.75
N ASP A 91 -1.09 -10.68 14.76
CA ASP A 91 -0.16 -10.55 15.89
C ASP A 91 -0.71 -9.74 17.08
N GLY A 92 -1.93 -9.20 16.98
CA GLY A 92 -2.56 -8.38 18.01
C GLY A 92 -2.28 -6.88 17.88
N SER A 93 -1.50 -6.44 16.91
CA SER A 93 -1.12 -5.02 16.77
C SER A 93 -2.18 -4.16 16.04
N GLY A 94 -3.24 -4.78 15.53
CA GLY A 94 -4.29 -4.10 14.78
C GLY A 94 -4.09 -4.16 13.26
N ALA A 95 -5.15 -3.87 12.52
CA ALA A 95 -5.18 -4.00 11.06
C ALA A 95 -5.03 -2.67 10.32
N GLU A 96 -5.31 -1.53 10.96
CA GLU A 96 -5.21 -0.22 10.33
C GLU A 96 -3.77 0.27 10.28
N LEU A 97 -3.33 0.64 9.10
CA LEU A 97 -1.93 0.99 8.83
C LEU A 97 -1.77 2.43 8.36
N LYS A 98 -0.61 2.97 8.66
CA LYS A 98 -0.03 4.11 7.95
C LYS A 98 1.19 3.59 7.19
N VAL A 99 1.29 3.95 5.93
CA VAL A 99 2.38 3.49 5.06
C VAL A 99 3.06 4.69 4.41
N TYR A 100 4.37 4.71 4.46
CA TYR A 100 5.18 5.79 3.89
C TYR A 100 6.28 5.20 3.00
N SER A 101 6.41 5.74 1.80
CA SER A 101 7.50 5.39 0.89
C SER A 101 8.63 6.41 0.99
N GLN A 102 9.80 5.94 1.36
CA GLN A 102 11.01 6.76 1.39
C GLN A 102 11.49 7.15 -0.01
N PHE A 103 11.15 6.35 -1.03
CA PHE A 103 11.59 6.59 -2.40
C PHE A 103 10.81 7.71 -3.08
N THR A 104 9.51 7.77 -2.85
CA THR A 104 8.63 8.77 -3.47
C THR A 104 8.31 9.94 -2.54
N GLY A 105 8.57 9.80 -1.24
CA GLY A 105 8.23 10.79 -0.24
C GLY A 105 6.74 10.93 0.03
N ILE A 106 5.96 9.91 -0.32
CA ILE A 106 4.50 9.92 -0.16
C ILE A 106 4.08 8.88 0.86
N GLY A 107 3.23 9.28 1.79
CA GLY A 107 2.59 8.41 2.77
C GLY A 107 1.09 8.62 2.81
N ARG A 108 0.38 7.58 3.22
CA ARG A 108 -1.07 7.57 3.37
C ARG A 108 -1.45 6.88 4.67
N LYS A 109 -2.62 7.24 5.18
CA LYS A 109 -3.22 6.61 6.37
C LYS A 109 -4.54 5.93 6.02
N GLY A 110 -5.14 5.27 6.99
CA GLY A 110 -6.40 4.57 6.76
C GLY A 110 -6.25 3.42 5.77
N ILE A 111 -5.17 2.68 5.88
CA ILE A 111 -4.80 1.61 4.96
C ILE A 111 -5.05 0.26 5.61
N TYR A 112 -5.53 -0.70 4.84
CA TYR A 112 -5.59 -2.08 5.28
C TYR A 112 -5.06 -3.03 4.20
N PHE A 113 -4.58 -4.17 4.67
CA PHE A 113 -4.02 -5.22 3.82
C PHE A 113 -5.13 -5.95 3.07
N LYS A 114 -4.96 -6.11 1.76
CA LYS A 114 -5.90 -6.86 0.91
C LYS A 114 -5.39 -8.21 0.50
N GLY A 115 -4.11 -8.34 0.27
CA GLY A 115 -3.54 -9.61 -0.15
C GLY A 115 -2.17 -9.48 -0.79
N ILE A 116 -1.64 -10.63 -1.14
CA ILE A 116 -0.36 -10.77 -1.84
C ILE A 116 -0.61 -11.60 -3.09
N SER A 117 -0.03 -11.19 -4.21
CA SER A 117 -0.18 -11.89 -5.47
C SER A 117 1.11 -11.85 -6.29
N ASP A 118 1.06 -12.52 -7.44
CA ASP A 118 2.13 -12.50 -8.45
C ASP A 118 3.47 -12.95 -7.87
N PHE A 119 3.45 -14.07 -7.11
CA PHE A 119 4.67 -14.66 -6.59
C PHE A 119 5.54 -15.16 -7.73
N ASP A 120 6.81 -14.78 -7.67
CA ASP A 120 7.84 -15.29 -8.54
C ASP A 120 9.10 -15.53 -7.72
N PHE A 121 9.85 -16.56 -8.06
CA PHE A 121 11.10 -16.82 -7.36
C PHE A 121 12.21 -17.11 -8.35
N PHE A 122 13.39 -16.61 -8.00
CA PHE A 122 14.60 -16.77 -8.78
C PHE A 122 15.66 -17.45 -7.92
N LYS A 123 16.25 -18.50 -8.46
CA LYS A 123 17.37 -19.19 -7.83
C LYS A 123 18.58 -19.07 -8.74
N THR A 124 19.59 -18.34 -8.29
CA THR A 124 20.89 -18.27 -8.94
C THR A 124 21.92 -19.08 -8.15
N ASN A 125 23.13 -19.21 -8.67
CA ASN A 125 24.20 -19.89 -7.95
C ASN A 125 24.65 -19.15 -6.67
N ILE A 126 24.25 -17.91 -6.50
CA ILE A 126 24.69 -17.02 -5.41
C ILE A 126 23.51 -16.60 -4.52
N ASP A 127 22.33 -16.31 -5.12
CA ASP A 127 21.20 -15.71 -4.42
C ASP A 127 19.91 -16.45 -4.71
N GLU A 128 19.03 -16.48 -3.72
CA GLU A 128 17.63 -16.88 -3.85
C GLU A 128 16.76 -15.66 -3.57
N VAL A 129 15.84 -15.32 -4.48
CA VAL A 129 14.98 -14.15 -4.39
C VAL A 129 13.53 -14.54 -4.65
N VAL A 130 12.64 -14.12 -3.78
CA VAL A 130 11.19 -14.20 -3.98
C VAL A 130 10.65 -12.80 -4.18
N THR A 131 9.90 -12.58 -5.27
CA THR A 131 9.22 -11.32 -5.53
C THR A 131 7.71 -11.52 -5.49
N PHE A 132 6.99 -10.49 -5.09
CA PHE A 132 5.54 -10.53 -5.01
C PHE A 132 4.98 -9.11 -5.09
N LYS A 133 3.65 -9.02 -5.30
CA LYS A 133 2.93 -7.76 -5.20
C LYS A 133 2.12 -7.71 -3.92
N LEU A 134 2.37 -6.68 -3.13
CA LEU A 134 1.60 -6.36 -1.94
C LEU A 134 0.43 -5.46 -2.33
N LYS A 135 -0.78 -5.87 -1.99
CA LYS A 135 -2.00 -5.11 -2.27
C LYS A 135 -2.55 -4.51 -0.99
N LEU A 136 -2.66 -3.19 -1.00
CA LEU A 136 -3.20 -2.40 0.09
C LEU A 136 -4.40 -1.59 -0.41
N ARG A 137 -5.38 -1.38 0.46
CA ARG A 137 -6.50 -0.49 0.18
C ARG A 137 -6.33 0.80 0.96
N VAL A 138 -6.27 1.92 0.26
CA VAL A 138 -6.15 3.26 0.85
C VAL A 138 -7.52 3.89 0.92
N THR A 139 -8.02 4.09 2.12
CA THR A 139 -9.35 4.68 2.33
C THR A 139 -9.32 6.21 2.42
N ASP A 140 -8.19 6.79 2.78
CA ASP A 140 -7.98 8.25 2.82
C ASP A 140 -6.98 8.64 1.73
N PRO A 141 -7.46 9.10 0.57
CA PRO A 141 -6.59 9.36 -0.58
C PRO A 141 -5.89 10.73 -0.55
N THR A 142 -6.19 11.59 0.41
CA THR A 142 -5.76 12.99 0.37
C THR A 142 -4.82 13.41 1.48
N THR A 143 -4.87 12.74 2.64
CA THR A 143 -4.06 13.12 3.79
C THR A 143 -2.64 12.58 3.65
N ASP A 144 -1.66 13.47 3.64
CA ASP A 144 -0.25 13.09 3.60
C ASP A 144 0.24 12.71 4.99
N VAL A 145 1.03 11.65 5.04
CA VAL A 145 1.64 11.15 6.26
C VAL A 145 3.14 10.99 6.01
N VAL A 146 3.95 11.45 6.96
CA VAL A 146 5.40 11.25 6.93
C VAL A 146 5.79 10.42 8.14
N LEU A 147 6.45 9.31 7.91
CA LEU A 147 6.97 8.44 8.96
C LEU A 147 8.50 8.48 8.94
N ALA A 148 9.09 8.41 10.12
CA ALA A 148 10.52 8.30 10.28
C ALA A 148 10.82 7.20 11.32
N LYS A 149 11.79 6.36 11.01
CA LYS A 149 12.26 5.34 11.96
C LYS A 149 13.42 5.91 12.75
N GLU A 150 13.28 5.87 14.04
CA GLU A 150 14.36 6.22 14.97
C GLU A 150 15.37 5.08 15.13
#